data_f3d2014d89689372e06f2f31d2a1ce64
#
_entry.id   f3d2014d89689372e06f2f31d2a1ce64
#
_cell.length_a   1.000
_cell.length_b   1.000
_cell.length_c   1.000
_cell.angle_alpha   90.00
_cell.angle_beta   90.00
_cell.angle_gamma   90.00
#
_symmetry.space_group_name_H-M   'P 1'
#
loop_
_entity.id
_entity.type
_entity.pdbx_description
1 polymer ?
#
loop_
_entity_poly.entity_id
_entity_poly.type
_entity_poly.pdbx_seq_one_letter_code
_entity_poly.pdbx_strand_id
1 'polypeptide(L)'
;MDNEFKLKNGSGCLCCKGCGRQDKQLNTYDWLADIPGNTEEQEMVEVQFKNTRKGYYKNSNKLKLEKGDIVAVEASPGHDIGTVTLTGRLVPLQMRKANIKPDAEIKRIYRKAKPVDMEKYEEAKAKEHDTMIRSRQIAKNLNLDMKIGDVEYQGDGNKAIFYYIADERVDFRQLIKVLAEAFRVRIEMKQIGARQEAGRIGGIGPCGRELCCATWMTNFVSVSTSAARYQDISLNPQKLAGQCAKLKCCLNYEVDAYVESQKRLPSKEMTLETTDSTFYFFKADILKGTIMYSTDKNFIANAVTITARRAFEIINMNRRGEKPESLTESVKKNEPQKPVDLVEQESLTRFDKR
;
A
#
# COMPACT_ATOMS: atom_id res chain seq x y z
N MET A 1 -29.30 -1.46 -25.77
CA MET A 1 -28.91 -1.16 -24.38
C MET A 1 -27.40 -0.93 -24.39
N ASP A 2 -27.04 0.32 -24.59
CA ASP A 2 -25.65 0.72 -24.77
C ASP A 2 -24.96 0.68 -23.40
N ASN A 3 -24.21 -0.39 -23.17
CA ASN A 3 -23.27 -0.44 -22.05
C ASN A 3 -22.09 0.50 -22.34
N GLU A 4 -22.28 1.78 -22.14
CA GLU A 4 -21.17 2.71 -22.12
C GLU A 4 -20.19 2.35 -21.03
N PHE A 5 -19.06 1.85 -21.47
CA PHE A 5 -17.90 1.58 -20.66
C PHE A 5 -17.32 2.88 -20.12
N LYS A 6 -17.63 3.23 -18.89
CA LYS A 6 -17.02 4.38 -18.20
C LYS A 6 -15.99 3.87 -17.21
N LEU A 7 -14.72 4.04 -17.56
CA LEU A 7 -13.60 3.96 -16.61
C LEU A 7 -13.76 5.10 -15.60
N LYS A 8 -14.37 4.82 -14.45
CA LYS A 8 -14.36 5.76 -13.32
C LYS A 8 -12.99 5.73 -12.66
N ASN A 9 -12.20 6.78 -12.90
CA ASN A 9 -11.01 7.17 -12.13
C ASN A 9 -10.05 6.02 -11.76
N GLY A 10 -9.60 5.24 -12.74
CA GLY A 10 -8.54 4.26 -12.53
C GLY A 10 -8.93 3.01 -11.73
N SER A 11 -10.20 2.78 -11.47
CA SER A 11 -10.67 1.53 -10.88
C SER A 11 -10.70 0.44 -11.94
N GLY A 12 -9.79 -0.52 -11.84
CA GLY A 12 -9.65 -1.60 -12.82
C GLY A 12 -10.77 -2.65 -12.83
N CYS A 13 -11.90 -2.42 -12.15
CA CYS A 13 -13.01 -3.35 -12.14
C CYS A 13 -14.16 -2.88 -12.99
N LEU A 14 -14.52 -3.68 -13.98
CA LEU A 14 -15.56 -3.45 -14.97
C LEU A 14 -16.92 -4.00 -14.59
N CYS A 15 -16.97 -4.90 -13.62
CA CYS A 15 -18.10 -5.82 -13.47
C CYS A 15 -18.94 -5.60 -12.22
N CYS A 16 -18.53 -4.83 -11.24
CA CYS A 16 -19.24 -4.76 -9.97
C CYS A 16 -19.26 -3.38 -9.32
N LYS A 17 -20.41 -3.01 -8.79
CA LYS A 17 -20.53 -1.93 -7.83
C LYS A 17 -19.69 -2.30 -6.61
N GLY A 18 -18.60 -1.58 -6.37
CA GLY A 18 -17.87 -1.66 -5.11
C GLY A 18 -16.69 -2.62 -4.99
N CYS A 19 -16.30 -3.39 -6.01
CA CYS A 19 -14.96 -4.00 -6.01
C CYS A 19 -13.92 -3.00 -6.53
N GLY A 20 -14.39 -1.86 -7.03
CA GLY A 20 -13.56 -0.79 -7.53
C GLY A 20 -12.85 -0.06 -6.42
N ARG A 21 -11.70 0.43 -6.77
CA ARG A 21 -10.90 1.31 -5.98
C ARG A 21 -11.49 2.71 -6.04
N GLN A 22 -11.81 3.27 -4.89
CA GLN A 22 -12.17 4.66 -4.80
C GLN A 22 -10.95 5.51 -4.54
N ASP A 23 -10.76 6.55 -5.33
CA ASP A 23 -9.54 7.33 -5.35
C ASP A 23 -8.30 6.42 -5.45
N LYS A 24 -7.34 6.58 -4.54
CA LYS A 24 -6.08 5.83 -4.57
C LYS A 24 -6.07 4.62 -3.63
N GLN A 25 -6.89 4.62 -2.60
CA GLN A 25 -6.86 3.59 -1.57
C GLN A 25 -7.69 2.38 -1.96
N LEU A 26 -7.14 1.19 -1.72
CA LEU A 26 -7.86 -0.06 -1.89
C LEU A 26 -8.94 -0.21 -0.81
N ASN A 27 -10.10 -0.69 -1.22
CA ASN A 27 -11.19 -1.01 -0.31
C ASN A 27 -10.91 -2.33 0.42
N THR A 28 -11.42 -2.44 1.64
CA THR A 28 -11.42 -3.70 2.36
C THR A 28 -12.29 -4.70 1.60
N TYR A 29 -11.76 -5.92 1.38
CA TYR A 29 -12.55 -6.99 0.81
C TYR A 29 -13.53 -7.52 1.86
N ASP A 30 -14.81 -7.57 1.53
CA ASP A 30 -15.84 -8.11 2.39
C ASP A 30 -16.02 -9.61 2.11
N TRP A 31 -15.35 -10.43 2.89
CA TRP A 31 -15.43 -11.89 2.82
C TRP A 31 -16.65 -12.48 3.51
N LEU A 32 -17.42 -11.64 4.22
CA LEU A 32 -18.66 -12.04 4.87
C LEU A 32 -19.90 -11.62 4.08
N ALA A 33 -19.72 -11.07 2.87
CA ALA A 33 -20.83 -10.53 2.07
C ALA A 33 -21.91 -11.56 1.77
N ASP A 34 -21.50 -12.83 1.59
CA ASP A 34 -22.41 -13.95 1.24
C ASP A 34 -23.06 -14.61 2.49
N ILE A 35 -22.69 -14.17 3.69
CA ILE A 35 -23.24 -14.74 4.93
C ILE A 35 -24.57 -14.06 5.25
N PRO A 36 -25.68 -14.81 5.39
CA PRO A 36 -26.97 -14.27 5.77
C PRO A 36 -26.88 -13.49 7.10
N GLY A 37 -27.55 -12.33 7.16
CA GLY A 37 -27.58 -11.46 8.34
C GLY A 37 -26.36 -10.53 8.51
N ASN A 38 -25.29 -10.68 7.72
CA ASN A 38 -24.14 -9.76 7.78
C ASN A 38 -24.53 -8.31 7.42
N THR A 39 -25.37 -8.16 6.41
CA THR A 39 -25.85 -6.86 5.93
C THR A 39 -26.96 -6.24 6.79
N GLU A 40 -27.59 -7.01 7.67
CA GLU A 40 -28.65 -6.53 8.55
C GLU A 40 -28.09 -5.73 9.76
N GLU A 41 -26.87 -6.03 10.19
CA GLU A 41 -26.16 -5.32 11.26
C GLU A 41 -25.42 -4.09 10.71
N GLN A 42 -26.16 -3.10 10.21
CA GLN A 42 -25.58 -1.87 9.66
C GLN A 42 -25.54 -0.71 10.66
N GLU A 43 -25.19 -1.00 11.92
CA GLU A 43 -25.10 0.05 12.93
C GLU A 43 -23.93 1.00 12.64
N MET A 44 -22.78 0.45 12.22
CA MET A 44 -21.58 1.18 11.90
C MET A 44 -21.20 1.01 10.44
N VAL A 45 -20.73 2.09 9.82
CA VAL A 45 -20.38 2.12 8.39
C VAL A 45 -19.05 2.83 8.20
N GLU A 46 -18.17 2.27 7.33
CA GLU A 46 -16.96 2.92 6.89
C GLU A 46 -17.25 3.77 5.65
N VAL A 47 -16.87 5.03 5.69
CA VAL A 47 -17.04 6.00 4.60
C VAL A 47 -15.69 6.54 4.19
N GLN A 48 -15.42 6.55 2.90
CA GLN A 48 -14.20 7.10 2.30
C GLN A 48 -14.49 8.47 1.68
N PHE A 49 -13.52 9.36 1.87
CA PHE A 49 -13.46 10.69 1.30
C PHE A 49 -12.28 10.78 0.33
N LYS A 50 -11.74 11.98 0.12
CA LYS A 50 -10.63 12.20 -0.78
C LYS A 50 -9.36 11.43 -0.36
N ASN A 51 -8.68 10.83 -1.31
CA ASN A 51 -7.41 10.10 -1.17
C ASN A 51 -7.50 8.98 -0.11
N THR A 52 -6.75 9.11 0.99
CA THR A 52 -6.65 8.09 2.05
C THR A 52 -7.50 8.39 3.27
N ARG A 53 -8.34 9.43 3.22
CA ARG A 53 -9.18 9.80 4.36
C ARG A 53 -10.40 8.89 4.45
N LYS A 54 -10.48 8.12 5.52
CA LYS A 54 -11.63 7.28 5.88
C LYS A 54 -12.18 7.71 7.24
N GLY A 55 -13.48 7.52 7.43
CA GLY A 55 -14.16 7.76 8.69
C GLY A 55 -15.18 6.67 8.99
N TYR A 56 -15.54 6.55 10.27
CA TYR A 56 -16.54 5.60 10.73
C TYR A 56 -17.71 6.36 11.27
N TYR A 57 -18.91 5.97 10.86
CA TYR A 57 -20.14 6.70 11.14
C TYR A 57 -21.23 5.76 11.61
N LYS A 58 -22.09 6.25 12.50
CA LYS A 58 -23.25 5.52 13.01
C LYS A 58 -24.43 5.68 12.07
N ASN A 59 -25.04 4.59 11.66
CA ASN A 59 -26.28 4.58 10.86
C ASN A 59 -27.50 4.65 11.78
N SER A 60 -27.70 5.80 12.45
CA SER A 60 -28.80 6.01 13.39
C SER A 60 -30.19 5.94 12.74
N ASN A 61 -30.26 6.26 11.44
CA ASN A 61 -31.53 6.29 10.70
C ASN A 61 -31.89 4.93 10.10
N LYS A 62 -31.11 3.87 10.38
CA LYS A 62 -31.31 2.53 9.85
C LYS A 62 -31.48 2.49 8.32
N LEU A 63 -30.68 3.30 7.61
CA LEU A 63 -30.70 3.37 6.16
C LEU A 63 -30.16 2.07 5.58
N LYS A 64 -30.83 1.54 4.57
CA LYS A 64 -30.29 0.43 3.79
C LYS A 64 -29.15 0.94 2.92
N LEU A 65 -27.92 0.67 3.33
CA LEU A 65 -26.69 1.13 2.68
C LEU A 65 -25.97 -0.06 2.03
N GLU A 66 -25.49 0.17 0.84
CA GLU A 66 -24.64 -0.77 0.10
C GLU A 66 -23.27 -0.14 -0.16
N LYS A 67 -22.28 -0.99 -0.37
CA LYS A 67 -20.95 -0.54 -0.76
C LYS A 67 -21.02 0.22 -2.10
N GLY A 68 -20.46 1.43 -2.12
CA GLY A 68 -20.53 2.33 -3.26
C GLY A 68 -21.62 3.40 -3.14
N ASP A 69 -22.52 3.32 -2.17
CA ASP A 69 -23.51 4.37 -1.93
C ASP A 69 -22.82 5.67 -1.50
N ILE A 70 -23.29 6.78 -2.04
CA ILE A 70 -22.81 8.10 -1.65
C ILE A 70 -23.71 8.62 -0.54
N VAL A 71 -23.12 9.04 0.57
CA VAL A 71 -23.83 9.45 1.77
C VAL A 71 -23.39 10.82 2.27
N ALA A 72 -24.36 11.55 2.81
CA ALA A 72 -24.13 12.78 3.55
C ALA A 72 -23.95 12.43 5.03
N VAL A 73 -22.78 12.77 5.57
CA VAL A 73 -22.38 12.47 6.94
C VAL A 73 -22.24 13.72 7.78
N GLU A 74 -22.39 13.58 9.07
CA GLU A 74 -22.21 14.67 10.02
C GLU A 74 -20.78 15.19 10.02
N ALA A 75 -20.63 16.51 9.87
CA ALA A 75 -19.37 17.20 9.96
C ALA A 75 -19.51 18.43 10.89
N SER A 76 -18.41 19.00 11.33
CA SER A 76 -18.40 20.20 12.18
C SER A 76 -17.58 21.30 11.49
N PRO A 77 -18.29 22.32 10.95
CA PRO A 77 -19.73 22.51 10.80
C PRO A 77 -20.34 21.77 9.60
N GLY A 78 -21.68 21.61 9.60
CA GLY A 78 -22.42 21.16 8.43
C GLY A 78 -22.34 19.64 8.14
N HIS A 79 -22.24 19.28 6.90
CA HIS A 79 -22.19 17.88 6.46
C HIS A 79 -21.09 17.68 5.40
N ASP A 80 -20.56 16.48 5.37
CA ASP A 80 -19.59 16.06 4.37
C ASP A 80 -20.17 14.94 3.49
N ILE A 81 -19.62 14.78 2.30
CA ILE A 81 -20.06 13.77 1.34
C ILE A 81 -18.94 12.76 1.15
N GLY A 82 -19.28 11.50 1.32
CA GLY A 82 -18.35 10.41 1.13
C GLY A 82 -19.04 9.17 0.58
N THR A 83 -18.25 8.17 0.26
CA THR A 83 -18.76 6.93 -0.31
C THR A 83 -18.57 5.78 0.66
N VAL A 84 -19.60 4.98 0.83
CA VAL A 84 -19.59 3.79 1.67
C VAL A 84 -18.62 2.76 1.09
N THR A 85 -17.64 2.34 1.89
CA THR A 85 -16.64 1.35 1.48
C THR A 85 -16.83 0.01 2.17
N LEU A 86 -17.39 -0.01 3.36
CA LEU A 86 -17.65 -1.21 4.14
C LEU A 86 -18.86 -1.05 5.03
N THR A 87 -19.66 -2.12 5.13
CA THR A 87 -20.82 -2.25 6.02
C THR A 87 -20.75 -3.58 6.77
N GLY A 88 -21.57 -3.76 7.80
CA GLY A 88 -21.71 -5.03 8.49
C GLY A 88 -20.61 -5.32 9.52
N ARG A 89 -20.45 -6.61 9.83
CA ARG A 89 -19.62 -7.10 10.95
C ARG A 89 -18.13 -6.82 10.87
N LEU A 90 -17.62 -6.53 9.67
CA LEU A 90 -16.20 -6.21 9.49
C LEU A 90 -15.85 -4.77 9.91
N VAL A 91 -16.82 -3.85 10.00
CA VAL A 91 -16.57 -2.45 10.35
C VAL A 91 -15.96 -2.32 11.75
N PRO A 92 -16.48 -2.97 12.81
CA PRO A 92 -15.86 -2.92 14.14
C PRO A 92 -14.42 -3.42 14.16
N LEU A 93 -14.07 -4.41 13.34
CA LEU A 93 -12.69 -4.91 13.21
C LEU A 93 -11.77 -3.85 12.57
N GLN A 94 -12.24 -3.14 11.56
CA GLN A 94 -11.49 -2.04 10.96
C GLN A 94 -11.33 -0.85 11.93
N MET A 95 -12.35 -0.54 12.75
CA MET A 95 -12.26 0.48 13.79
C MET A 95 -11.18 0.14 14.83
N ARG A 96 -11.10 -1.13 15.26
CA ARG A 96 -10.02 -1.62 16.15
C ARG A 96 -8.65 -1.48 15.50
N LYS A 97 -8.52 -1.86 14.21
CA LYS A 97 -7.28 -1.69 13.43
C LYS A 97 -6.87 -0.22 13.30
N ALA A 98 -7.84 0.69 13.21
CA ALA A 98 -7.62 2.14 13.18
C ALA A 98 -7.37 2.75 14.59
N ASN A 99 -7.32 1.93 15.65
CA ASN A 99 -7.13 2.35 17.04
C ASN A 99 -8.17 3.38 17.53
N ILE A 100 -9.42 3.26 17.07
CA ILE A 100 -10.51 4.10 17.54
C ILE A 100 -10.95 3.61 18.91
N LYS A 101 -10.96 4.51 19.88
CA LYS A 101 -11.41 4.18 21.25
C LYS A 101 -12.89 3.84 21.25
N PRO A 102 -13.33 2.87 22.07
CA PRO A 102 -14.75 2.51 22.18
C PRO A 102 -15.65 3.69 22.62
N ASP A 103 -15.10 4.59 23.45
CA ASP A 103 -15.80 5.76 23.98
C ASP A 103 -15.70 7.00 23.07
N ALA A 104 -15.14 6.87 21.85
CA ALA A 104 -15.04 7.98 20.93
C ALA A 104 -16.45 8.40 20.47
N GLU A 105 -16.71 9.70 20.46
CA GLU A 105 -17.94 10.25 19.89
C GLU A 105 -17.96 9.98 18.38
N ILE A 106 -18.87 9.09 17.96
CA ILE A 106 -19.00 8.68 16.58
C ILE A 106 -20.14 9.49 15.95
N LYS A 107 -19.78 10.21 14.89
CA LYS A 107 -20.71 11.00 14.08
C LYS A 107 -21.66 10.08 13.32
N ARG A 108 -22.80 10.64 12.92
CA ARG A 108 -23.88 9.88 12.26
C ARG A 108 -23.95 10.14 10.76
N ILE A 109 -24.59 9.21 10.06
CA ILE A 109 -25.01 9.38 8.67
C ILE A 109 -26.39 10.04 8.69
N TYR A 110 -26.53 11.14 7.94
CA TYR A 110 -27.82 11.82 7.82
C TYR A 110 -28.74 11.13 6.80
N ARG A 111 -28.24 10.90 5.59
CA ARG A 111 -29.03 10.37 4.47
C ARG A 111 -28.13 9.95 3.30
N LYS A 112 -28.69 9.27 2.31
CA LYS A 112 -28.05 9.14 0.99
C LYS A 112 -27.96 10.51 0.32
N ALA A 113 -26.89 10.75 -0.42
CA ALA A 113 -26.68 12.01 -1.13
C ALA A 113 -27.76 12.24 -2.19
N LYS A 114 -28.24 13.47 -2.29
CA LYS A 114 -29.17 13.92 -3.32
C LYS A 114 -28.38 14.50 -4.52
N PRO A 115 -28.98 14.60 -5.73
CA PRO A 115 -28.32 15.20 -6.87
C PRO A 115 -27.75 16.61 -6.60
N VAL A 116 -28.50 17.44 -5.87
CA VAL A 116 -28.06 18.80 -5.47
C VAL A 116 -26.81 18.78 -4.59
N ASP A 117 -26.66 17.74 -3.73
CA ASP A 117 -25.46 17.58 -2.89
C ASP A 117 -24.25 17.21 -3.76
N MET A 118 -24.47 16.42 -4.80
CA MET A 118 -23.43 16.02 -5.73
C MET A 118 -22.96 17.19 -6.60
N GLU A 119 -23.84 18.03 -7.06
CA GLU A 119 -23.48 19.25 -7.78
C GLU A 119 -22.57 20.16 -6.96
N LYS A 120 -22.95 20.44 -5.72
CA LYS A 120 -22.12 21.23 -4.79
C LYS A 120 -20.78 20.58 -4.49
N TYR A 121 -20.76 19.26 -4.32
CA TYR A 121 -19.54 18.50 -4.09
C TYR A 121 -18.58 18.55 -5.28
N GLU A 122 -19.10 18.44 -6.51
CA GLU A 122 -18.29 18.54 -7.72
C GLU A 122 -17.75 19.96 -7.94
N GLU A 123 -18.56 20.99 -7.67
CA GLU A 123 -18.10 22.38 -7.67
C GLU A 123 -17.00 22.63 -6.62
N ALA A 124 -17.15 22.10 -5.42
CA ALA A 124 -16.15 22.23 -4.37
C ALA A 124 -14.84 21.52 -4.76
N LYS A 125 -14.94 20.31 -5.32
CA LYS A 125 -13.77 19.58 -5.81
C LYS A 125 -13.05 20.28 -6.98
N ALA A 126 -13.77 20.88 -7.89
CA ALA A 126 -13.19 21.63 -9.01
C ALA A 126 -12.30 22.80 -8.53
N LYS A 127 -12.65 23.41 -7.40
CA LYS A 127 -11.89 24.53 -6.82
C LYS A 127 -10.61 24.11 -6.08
N GLU A 128 -10.45 22.83 -5.72
CA GLU A 128 -9.35 22.35 -4.86
C GLU A 128 -7.97 22.63 -5.43
N HIS A 129 -7.77 22.38 -6.72
CA HIS A 129 -6.49 22.55 -7.39
C HIS A 129 -6.03 24.02 -7.41
N ASP A 130 -6.92 24.91 -7.83
CA ASP A 130 -6.62 26.34 -7.90
C ASP A 130 -6.41 26.95 -6.52
N THR A 131 -7.23 26.52 -5.56
CA THR A 131 -7.06 26.88 -4.15
C THR A 131 -5.70 26.45 -3.61
N MET A 132 -5.24 25.23 -3.94
CA MET A 132 -3.94 24.74 -3.53
C MET A 132 -2.80 25.59 -4.10
N ILE A 133 -2.84 25.90 -5.40
CA ILE A 133 -1.81 26.72 -6.04
C ILE A 133 -1.77 28.11 -5.40
N ARG A 134 -2.92 28.77 -5.28
CA ARG A 134 -3.02 30.12 -4.70
C ARG A 134 -2.60 30.12 -3.23
N SER A 135 -2.95 29.13 -2.46
CA SER A 135 -2.54 29.03 -1.05
C SER A 135 -1.02 28.87 -0.88
N ARG A 136 -0.34 28.16 -1.79
CA ARG A 136 1.13 28.06 -1.81
C ARG A 136 1.78 29.42 -2.08
N GLN A 137 1.24 30.21 -2.98
CA GLN A 137 1.73 31.55 -3.26
C GLN A 137 1.58 32.47 -2.04
N ILE A 138 0.41 32.42 -1.38
CA ILE A 138 0.15 33.19 -0.15
C ILE A 138 1.13 32.81 0.97
N ALA A 139 1.34 31.49 1.20
CA ALA A 139 2.28 31.02 2.22
C ALA A 139 3.71 31.47 1.92
N LYS A 140 4.11 31.46 0.64
CA LYS A 140 5.43 31.96 0.20
C LYS A 140 5.56 33.48 0.43
N ASN A 141 4.53 34.26 0.12
CA ASN A 141 4.54 35.71 0.34
C ASN A 141 4.62 36.10 1.83
N LEU A 142 4.13 35.23 2.71
CA LEU A 142 4.23 35.39 4.15
C LEU A 142 5.55 34.85 4.73
N ASN A 143 6.48 34.41 3.89
CA ASN A 143 7.77 33.81 4.26
C ASN A 143 7.65 32.69 5.29
N LEU A 144 6.63 31.84 5.16
CA LEU A 144 6.43 30.70 6.05
C LEU A 144 7.21 29.48 5.54
N ASP A 145 8.01 28.88 6.41
CA ASP A 145 8.74 27.64 6.10
C ASP A 145 7.83 26.42 6.20
N MET A 146 6.93 26.33 5.26
CA MET A 146 5.97 25.24 5.12
C MET A 146 5.57 25.01 3.66
N LYS A 147 5.14 23.80 3.36
CA LYS A 147 4.62 23.44 2.03
C LYS A 147 3.19 22.91 2.14
N ILE A 148 2.25 23.55 1.47
CA ILE A 148 0.89 23.01 1.35
C ILE A 148 0.91 21.92 0.28
N GLY A 149 0.63 20.69 0.71
CA GLY A 149 0.64 19.49 -0.14
C GLY A 149 -0.65 19.25 -0.88
N ASP A 150 -1.79 19.43 -0.20
CA ASP A 150 -3.13 19.15 -0.73
C ASP A 150 -4.18 20.01 -0.04
N VAL A 151 -5.30 20.23 -0.71
CA VAL A 151 -6.48 20.92 -0.16
C VAL A 151 -7.70 20.03 -0.39
N GLU A 152 -8.56 19.94 0.60
CA GLU A 152 -9.79 19.17 0.55
C GLU A 152 -10.95 20.01 1.04
N TYR A 153 -11.91 20.27 0.17
CA TYR A 153 -13.14 20.91 0.56
C TYR A 153 -14.13 19.91 1.14
N GLN A 154 -14.83 20.32 2.21
CA GLN A 154 -15.97 19.59 2.71
C GLN A 154 -17.09 19.57 1.67
N GLY A 155 -17.89 18.52 1.62
CA GLY A 155 -18.91 18.33 0.60
C GLY A 155 -19.96 19.44 0.48
N ASP A 156 -20.20 20.21 1.56
CA ASP A 156 -21.08 21.37 1.57
C ASP A 156 -20.39 22.68 1.15
N GLY A 157 -19.07 22.66 0.93
CA GLY A 157 -18.27 23.82 0.54
C GLY A 157 -17.97 24.82 1.65
N ASN A 158 -18.44 24.61 2.87
CA ASN A 158 -18.29 25.58 3.98
C ASN A 158 -16.93 25.56 4.66
N LYS A 159 -16.18 24.46 4.50
CA LYS A 159 -14.90 24.24 5.16
C LYS A 159 -13.89 23.67 4.18
N ALA A 160 -12.64 24.09 4.31
CA ALA A 160 -11.51 23.53 3.58
C ALA A 160 -10.40 23.08 4.53
N ILE A 161 -9.89 21.89 4.32
CA ILE A 161 -8.78 21.30 5.07
C ILE A 161 -7.53 21.44 4.23
N PHE A 162 -6.55 22.17 4.77
CA PHE A 162 -5.25 22.38 4.13
C PHE A 162 -4.22 21.42 4.77
N TYR A 163 -3.74 20.49 3.99
CA TYR A 163 -2.70 19.54 4.42
C TYR A 163 -1.34 20.13 4.14
N TYR A 164 -0.52 20.31 5.18
CA TYR A 164 0.80 20.91 5.05
C TYR A 164 1.89 20.05 5.68
N ILE A 165 3.11 20.27 5.20
CA ILE A 165 4.37 19.75 5.77
C ILE A 165 5.16 20.92 6.26
N ALA A 166 5.75 20.77 7.44
CA ALA A 166 6.76 21.65 8.01
C ALA A 166 7.68 20.82 8.89
N ASP A 167 8.96 21.13 8.90
CA ASP A 167 9.94 20.47 9.75
C ASP A 167 9.84 20.99 11.19
N GLU A 168 9.56 22.28 11.34
CA GLU A 168 9.39 22.93 12.63
C GLU A 168 7.96 23.42 12.85
N ARG A 169 7.70 23.96 14.04
CA ARG A 169 6.40 24.54 14.39
C ARG A 169 6.22 25.90 13.70
N VAL A 170 5.24 26.01 12.81
CA VAL A 170 4.94 27.24 12.07
C VAL A 170 3.80 27.98 12.74
N ASP A 171 3.93 29.31 12.87
CA ASP A 171 2.81 30.20 13.27
C ASP A 171 2.01 30.59 12.03
N PHE A 172 0.86 29.98 11.86
CA PHE A 172 -0.02 30.20 10.71
C PHE A 172 -1.24 31.07 11.02
N ARG A 173 -1.27 31.82 12.14
CA ARG A 173 -2.40 32.70 12.49
C ARG A 173 -2.70 33.74 11.40
N GLN A 174 -1.66 34.38 10.87
CA GLN A 174 -1.81 35.32 9.78
C GLN A 174 -2.22 34.61 8.46
N LEU A 175 -1.64 33.46 8.18
CA LEU A 175 -2.00 32.66 7.02
C LEU A 175 -3.49 32.28 7.02
N ILE A 176 -4.02 31.83 8.14
CA ILE A 176 -5.45 31.46 8.27
C ILE A 176 -6.35 32.65 7.98
N LYS A 177 -6.03 33.85 8.46
CA LYS A 177 -6.80 35.07 8.17
C LYS A 177 -6.84 35.38 6.67
N VAL A 178 -5.68 35.43 6.03
CA VAL A 178 -5.56 35.71 4.61
C VAL A 178 -6.27 34.63 3.75
N LEU A 179 -6.12 33.34 4.12
CA LEU A 179 -6.81 32.25 3.42
C LEU A 179 -8.34 32.35 3.59
N ALA A 180 -8.82 32.65 4.82
CA ALA A 180 -10.26 32.81 5.07
C ALA A 180 -10.86 33.99 4.29
N GLU A 181 -10.15 35.10 4.17
CA GLU A 181 -10.54 36.25 3.35
C GLU A 181 -10.55 35.92 1.85
N ALA A 182 -9.50 35.21 1.40
CA ALA A 182 -9.33 34.86 -0.03
C ALA A 182 -10.36 33.86 -0.54
N PHE A 183 -10.71 32.86 0.27
CA PHE A 183 -11.56 31.72 -0.14
C PHE A 183 -12.96 31.76 0.46
N ARG A 184 -13.20 32.60 1.47
CA ARG A 184 -14.49 32.76 2.18
C ARG A 184 -15.06 31.47 2.76
N VAL A 185 -14.19 30.61 3.26
CA VAL A 185 -14.52 29.32 3.87
C VAL A 185 -13.80 29.17 5.21
N ARG A 186 -14.31 28.30 6.07
CA ARG A 186 -13.63 27.98 7.32
C ARG A 186 -12.35 27.17 7.00
N ILE A 187 -11.22 27.65 7.50
CA ILE A 187 -9.92 27.04 7.27
C ILE A 187 -9.58 26.08 8.42
N GLU A 188 -9.21 24.86 8.07
CA GLU A 188 -8.59 23.90 8.99
C GLU A 188 -7.20 23.55 8.49
N MET A 189 -6.17 23.74 9.33
CA MET A 189 -4.79 23.39 8.99
C MET A 189 -4.46 22.02 9.59
N LYS A 190 -4.01 21.08 8.77
CA LYS A 190 -3.63 19.74 9.21
C LYS A 190 -2.21 19.39 8.78
N GLN A 191 -1.33 19.24 9.76
CA GLN A 191 0.03 18.80 9.49
C GLN A 191 0.05 17.32 9.10
N ILE A 192 0.80 17.00 8.05
CA ILE A 192 1.02 15.64 7.58
C ILE A 192 2.52 15.37 7.46
N GLY A 193 2.89 14.09 7.61
CA GLY A 193 4.27 13.68 7.38
C GLY A 193 4.58 13.47 5.90
N ALA A 194 5.86 13.52 5.52
CA ALA A 194 6.32 13.33 4.14
C ALA A 194 5.82 12.03 3.49
N ARG A 195 5.64 10.95 4.27
CA ARG A 195 5.08 9.69 3.75
C ARG A 195 3.59 9.81 3.45
N GLN A 196 2.84 10.54 4.27
CA GLN A 196 1.43 10.79 4.04
C GLN A 196 1.22 11.70 2.82
N GLU A 197 2.10 12.71 2.62
CA GLU A 197 2.09 13.52 1.40
C GLU A 197 2.35 12.65 0.17
N ALA A 198 3.39 11.82 0.18
CA ALA A 198 3.67 10.89 -0.91
C ALA A 198 2.48 9.96 -1.20
N GLY A 199 1.76 9.50 -0.16
CA GLY A 199 0.55 8.70 -0.31
C GLY A 199 -0.60 9.47 -0.97
N ARG A 200 -0.76 10.76 -0.68
CA ARG A 200 -1.77 11.62 -1.32
C ARG A 200 -1.44 11.95 -2.77
N ILE A 201 -0.17 12.21 -3.07
CA ILE A 201 0.30 12.44 -4.45
C ILE A 201 0.17 11.14 -5.25
N GLY A 202 0.54 10.01 -4.65
CA GLY A 202 0.59 8.71 -5.32
C GLY A 202 1.82 8.57 -6.20
N GLY A 203 1.80 7.60 -7.09
CA GLY A 203 2.89 7.29 -8.01
C GLY A 203 3.31 5.83 -7.97
N ILE A 204 4.36 5.49 -8.73
CA ILE A 204 4.90 4.14 -8.84
C ILE A 204 6.21 4.05 -8.07
N GLY A 205 6.33 3.04 -7.24
CA GLY A 205 7.55 2.77 -6.49
C GLY A 205 8.65 2.13 -7.36
N PRO A 206 9.88 2.03 -6.86
CA PRO A 206 10.98 1.37 -7.58
C PRO A 206 10.73 -0.14 -7.82
N CYS A 207 9.72 -0.72 -7.18
CA CYS A 207 9.26 -2.10 -7.43
C CYS A 207 8.31 -2.22 -8.64
N GLY A 208 8.01 -1.13 -9.35
CA GLY A 208 7.07 -1.09 -10.48
C GLY A 208 5.59 -1.13 -10.09
N ARG A 209 5.27 -1.13 -8.78
CA ARG A 209 3.90 -1.09 -8.26
C ARG A 209 3.58 0.29 -7.70
N GLU A 210 2.30 0.61 -7.61
CA GLU A 210 1.85 1.82 -6.93
C GLU A 210 2.34 1.85 -5.48
N LEU A 211 2.52 3.07 -4.95
CA LEU A 211 3.00 3.27 -3.59
C LEU A 211 2.11 2.58 -2.55
N CYS A 212 2.69 1.77 -1.67
CA CYS A 212 1.97 1.10 -0.59
C CYS A 212 1.22 2.10 0.30
N CYS A 213 1.80 3.27 0.56
CA CYS A 213 1.18 4.35 1.35
C CYS A 213 -0.01 5.01 0.66
N ALA A 214 -0.13 4.89 -0.67
CA ALA A 214 -1.29 5.39 -1.41
C ALA A 214 -2.41 4.35 -1.50
N THR A 215 -2.08 3.06 -1.44
CA THR A 215 -3.02 1.98 -1.77
C THR A 215 -3.60 1.27 -0.56
N TRP A 216 -2.78 0.62 0.26
CA TRP A 216 -3.29 -0.29 1.30
C TRP A 216 -2.70 -0.05 2.68
N MET A 217 -1.50 0.54 2.76
CA MET A 217 -0.82 0.74 4.04
C MET A 217 -1.31 2.01 4.71
N THR A 218 -1.94 1.88 5.86
CA THR A 218 -2.50 3.00 6.64
C THR A 218 -1.68 3.32 7.90
N ASN A 219 -1.04 2.29 8.49
CA ASN A 219 -0.24 2.43 9.69
C ASN A 219 1.24 2.42 9.33
N PHE A 220 1.98 3.43 9.81
CA PHE A 220 3.39 3.63 9.51
C PHE A 220 4.21 3.58 10.78
N VAL A 221 4.94 2.49 10.93
CA VAL A 221 5.96 2.34 11.98
C VAL A 221 7.29 2.86 11.45
N SER A 222 8.14 3.34 12.35
CA SER A 222 9.50 3.73 12.00
C SER A 222 10.28 2.53 11.46
N VAL A 223 10.97 2.70 10.33
CA VAL A 223 11.75 1.65 9.68
C VAL A 223 13.20 1.77 10.13
N SER A 224 13.76 0.70 10.68
CA SER A 224 15.17 0.64 11.06
C SER A 224 16.04 0.11 9.92
N THR A 225 17.33 0.47 9.94
CA THR A 225 18.30 -0.07 8.99
C THR A 225 18.57 -1.57 9.19
N SER A 226 18.27 -2.12 10.36
CA SER A 226 18.34 -3.56 10.62
C SER A 226 17.41 -4.36 9.71
N ALA A 227 16.24 -3.81 9.35
CA ALA A 227 15.33 -4.45 8.41
C ALA A 227 15.97 -4.66 7.01
N ALA A 228 16.81 -3.73 6.56
CA ALA A 228 17.55 -3.87 5.31
C ALA A 228 18.69 -4.91 5.42
N ARG A 229 19.34 -5.01 6.58
CA ARG A 229 20.38 -6.03 6.84
C ARG A 229 19.81 -7.44 6.81
N TYR A 230 18.64 -7.67 7.42
CA TYR A 230 17.97 -8.97 7.37
C TYR A 230 17.60 -9.39 5.94
N GLN A 231 17.37 -8.43 5.04
CA GLN A 231 17.04 -8.67 3.65
C GLN A 231 18.27 -8.73 2.71
N ASP A 232 19.48 -8.65 3.29
CA ASP A 232 20.76 -8.64 2.54
C ASP A 232 20.84 -7.52 1.50
N ILE A 233 20.16 -6.38 1.76
CA ILE A 233 20.15 -5.22 0.90
C ILE A 233 21.30 -4.29 1.29
N SER A 234 22.05 -3.83 0.28
CA SER A 234 23.13 -2.85 0.50
C SER A 234 22.60 -1.59 1.18
N LEU A 235 23.32 -1.06 2.17
CA LEU A 235 22.94 0.15 2.91
C LEU A 235 23.14 1.45 2.10
N ASN A 236 22.97 1.39 0.78
CA ASN A 236 22.99 2.56 -0.07
C ASN A 236 21.68 3.36 0.12
N PRO A 237 21.73 4.63 0.55
CA PRO A 237 20.55 5.47 0.76
C PRO A 237 19.64 5.55 -0.47
N GLN A 238 20.20 5.65 -1.66
CA GLN A 238 19.41 5.69 -2.91
C GLN A 238 18.57 4.43 -3.14
N LYS A 239 19.08 3.25 -2.75
CA LYS A 239 18.34 1.99 -2.85
C LYS A 239 17.33 1.81 -1.73
N LEU A 240 17.58 2.39 -0.56
CA LEU A 240 16.74 2.24 0.63
C LEU A 240 15.64 3.29 0.75
N ALA A 241 15.82 4.47 0.17
CA ALA A 241 14.84 5.55 0.24
C ALA A 241 13.61 5.29 -0.64
N GLY A 242 12.44 5.61 -0.08
CA GLY A 242 11.20 5.71 -0.83
C GLY A 242 11.04 7.10 -1.47
N GLN A 243 9.95 7.32 -2.23
CA GLN A 243 9.62 8.64 -2.80
C GLN A 243 9.40 9.72 -1.73
N CYS A 244 9.10 9.33 -0.50
CA CYS A 244 8.97 10.23 0.65
C CYS A 244 10.31 10.60 1.31
N ALA A 245 11.45 10.29 0.71
CA ALA A 245 12.80 10.43 1.24
C ALA A 245 13.09 9.70 2.58
N LYS A 246 12.12 8.95 3.12
CA LYS A 246 12.30 8.07 4.29
C LYS A 246 12.57 6.64 3.83
N LEU A 247 13.08 5.80 4.73
CA LEU A 247 13.28 4.37 4.43
C LEU A 247 11.98 3.72 3.94
N LYS A 248 12.11 2.85 2.94
CA LYS A 248 10.98 2.14 2.33
C LYS A 248 10.19 1.35 3.38
N CYS A 249 8.90 1.58 3.47
CA CYS A 249 8.02 0.89 4.41
C CYS A 249 7.89 -0.62 4.13
N CYS A 250 8.07 -1.05 2.88
CA CYS A 250 8.07 -2.47 2.53
C CYS A 250 9.19 -3.26 3.23
N LEU A 251 10.34 -2.62 3.52
CA LEU A 251 11.43 -3.26 4.28
C LEU A 251 10.94 -3.74 5.64
N ASN A 252 10.18 -2.91 6.37
CA ASN A 252 9.66 -3.28 7.67
C ASN A 252 8.50 -4.28 7.58
N TYR A 253 7.70 -4.18 6.53
CA TYR A 253 6.57 -5.07 6.31
C TYR A 253 6.99 -6.52 6.05
N GLU A 254 8.11 -6.70 5.34
CA GLU A 254 8.60 -8.01 4.94
C GLU A 254 9.61 -8.62 5.92
N VAL A 255 10.09 -7.85 6.93
CA VAL A 255 11.21 -8.26 7.79
C VAL A 255 10.97 -9.59 8.49
N ASP A 256 9.76 -9.84 8.99
CA ASP A 256 9.44 -11.07 9.73
C ASP A 256 9.55 -12.30 8.83
N ALA A 257 9.09 -12.20 7.57
CA ALA A 257 9.22 -13.28 6.59
C ALA A 257 10.68 -13.60 6.27
N TYR A 258 11.53 -12.57 6.16
CA TYR A 258 12.96 -12.76 5.94
C TYR A 258 13.67 -13.35 7.16
N VAL A 259 13.34 -12.88 8.36
CA VAL A 259 13.92 -13.43 9.60
C VAL A 259 13.55 -14.91 9.78
N GLU A 260 12.29 -15.27 9.51
CA GLU A 260 11.86 -16.66 9.55
C GLU A 260 12.57 -17.53 8.50
N SER A 261 12.69 -17.03 7.28
CA SER A 261 13.36 -17.73 6.19
C SER A 261 14.87 -17.89 6.43
N GLN A 262 15.52 -16.88 7.04
CA GLN A 262 16.94 -16.98 7.41
C GLN A 262 17.22 -18.09 8.42
N LYS A 263 16.31 -18.37 9.35
CA LYS A 263 16.46 -19.48 10.32
C LYS A 263 16.56 -20.84 9.64
N ARG A 264 16.09 -20.95 8.40
CA ARG A 264 16.11 -22.16 7.58
C ARG A 264 17.38 -22.28 6.73
N LEU A 265 18.27 -21.30 6.80
CA LEU A 265 19.54 -21.29 6.06
C LEU A 265 20.72 -21.63 6.98
N PRO A 266 21.79 -22.27 6.48
CA PRO A 266 23.02 -22.47 7.23
C PRO A 266 23.70 -21.13 7.52
N SER A 267 24.56 -21.10 8.54
CA SER A 267 25.36 -19.92 8.88
C SER A 267 26.28 -19.53 7.70
N LYS A 268 26.41 -18.20 7.47
CA LYS A 268 27.29 -17.65 6.43
C LYS A 268 28.79 -17.99 6.63
N GLU A 269 29.18 -18.38 7.84
CA GLU A 269 30.55 -18.73 8.18
C GLU A 269 30.92 -20.19 7.82
N MET A 270 29.91 -21.03 7.54
CA MET A 270 30.14 -22.42 7.24
C MET A 270 30.69 -22.61 5.82
N THR A 271 31.81 -23.29 5.72
CA THR A 271 32.40 -23.70 4.43
C THR A 271 31.93 -25.11 4.07
N LEU A 272 31.87 -25.42 2.78
CA LEU A 272 31.56 -26.73 2.26
C LEU A 272 32.81 -27.31 1.63
N GLU A 273 33.20 -28.51 2.08
CA GLU A 273 34.36 -29.22 1.56
C GLU A 273 33.91 -30.37 0.64
N THR A 274 34.45 -30.39 -0.56
CA THR A 274 34.37 -31.50 -1.49
C THR A 274 35.73 -32.22 -1.59
N THR A 275 35.81 -33.32 -2.34
CA THR A 275 37.08 -34.00 -2.61
C THR A 275 38.13 -33.11 -3.24
N ASP A 276 37.70 -32.17 -4.11
CA ASP A 276 38.59 -31.38 -4.98
C ASP A 276 38.80 -29.94 -4.50
N SER A 277 37.86 -29.35 -3.74
CA SER A 277 37.88 -27.93 -3.39
C SER A 277 37.05 -27.59 -2.14
N THR A 278 37.39 -26.43 -1.55
CA THR A 278 36.62 -25.81 -0.48
C THR A 278 35.79 -24.68 -1.03
N PHE A 279 34.52 -24.67 -0.69
CA PHE A 279 33.56 -23.66 -1.13
C PHE A 279 33.15 -22.73 0.00
N TYR A 280 33.13 -21.45 -0.29
CA TYR A 280 32.78 -20.39 0.64
C TYR A 280 31.42 -19.83 0.29
N PHE A 281 30.66 -19.43 1.33
CA PHE A 281 29.39 -18.72 1.13
C PHE A 281 29.63 -17.43 0.37
N PHE A 282 28.91 -17.20 -0.72
CA PHE A 282 28.98 -15.97 -1.49
C PHE A 282 27.70 -15.17 -1.37
N LYS A 283 26.55 -15.73 -1.71
CA LYS A 283 25.24 -15.06 -1.66
C LYS A 283 24.13 -16.07 -1.40
N ALA A 284 23.05 -15.63 -0.74
CA ALA A 284 21.83 -16.43 -0.60
C ALA A 284 20.62 -15.70 -1.17
N ASP A 285 19.71 -16.43 -1.79
CA ASP A 285 18.34 -15.99 -2.02
C ASP A 285 17.50 -16.53 -0.86
N ILE A 286 17.24 -15.65 0.11
CA ILE A 286 16.67 -16.02 1.39
C ILE A 286 15.28 -16.65 1.24
N LEU A 287 14.43 -16.05 0.39
CA LEU A 287 13.05 -16.50 0.21
C LEU A 287 12.95 -17.79 -0.64
N LYS A 288 13.83 -17.95 -1.63
CA LYS A 288 13.91 -19.20 -2.41
C LYS A 288 14.61 -20.33 -1.66
N GLY A 289 15.34 -20.01 -0.60
CA GLY A 289 16.13 -20.98 0.13
C GLY A 289 17.27 -21.58 -0.69
N THR A 290 17.86 -20.81 -1.62
CA THR A 290 19.00 -21.19 -2.43
C THR A 290 20.24 -20.40 -2.05
N ILE A 291 21.40 -21.07 -2.07
CA ILE A 291 22.66 -20.48 -1.65
C ILE A 291 23.67 -20.67 -2.77
N MET A 292 24.36 -19.63 -3.08
CA MET A 292 25.49 -19.64 -4.03
C MET A 292 26.78 -19.74 -3.23
N TYR A 293 27.56 -20.74 -3.53
CA TYR A 293 28.91 -20.95 -3.01
C TYR A 293 29.93 -20.71 -4.10
N SER A 294 31.11 -20.22 -3.73
CA SER A 294 32.23 -19.96 -4.63
C SER A 294 33.50 -20.60 -4.07
N THR A 295 34.43 -21.00 -4.92
CA THR A 295 35.77 -21.50 -4.51
C THR A 295 36.67 -20.38 -3.99
N ASP A 296 36.36 -19.13 -4.30
CA ASP A 296 37.06 -17.94 -3.80
C ASP A 296 36.15 -17.12 -2.89
N LYS A 297 36.73 -16.53 -1.80
CA LYS A 297 36.01 -15.67 -0.86
C LYS A 297 35.62 -14.31 -1.44
N ASN A 298 36.45 -13.76 -2.33
CA ASN A 298 36.34 -12.38 -2.80
C ASN A 298 35.77 -12.27 -4.21
N PHE A 299 35.91 -13.31 -5.01
CA PHE A 299 35.49 -13.32 -6.41
C PHE A 299 34.55 -14.48 -6.72
N ILE A 300 33.75 -14.31 -7.75
CA ILE A 300 32.90 -15.38 -8.25
C ILE A 300 33.76 -16.32 -9.10
N ALA A 301 34.23 -17.41 -8.48
CA ALA A 301 34.97 -18.46 -9.20
C ALA A 301 34.23 -19.79 -8.98
N ASN A 302 33.97 -20.52 -10.04
CA ASN A 302 33.27 -21.81 -10.03
C ASN A 302 32.01 -21.79 -9.16
N ALA A 303 31.17 -20.75 -9.33
CA ALA A 303 30.00 -20.54 -8.50
C ALA A 303 28.96 -21.64 -8.72
N VAL A 304 28.53 -22.27 -7.65
CA VAL A 304 27.51 -23.33 -7.65
C VAL A 304 26.35 -22.89 -6.76
N THR A 305 25.13 -22.98 -7.28
CA THR A 305 23.91 -22.67 -6.51
C THR A 305 23.24 -23.96 -6.07
N ILE A 306 23.06 -24.12 -4.77
CA ILE A 306 22.42 -25.29 -4.17
C ILE A 306 21.27 -24.88 -3.25
N THR A 307 20.37 -25.81 -2.96
CA THR A 307 19.29 -25.58 -1.99
C THR A 307 19.83 -25.63 -0.57
N ALA A 308 19.16 -24.95 0.37
CA ALA A 308 19.51 -24.99 1.78
C ALA A 308 19.54 -26.44 2.34
N ARG A 309 18.60 -27.28 1.91
CA ARG A 309 18.55 -28.69 2.28
C ARG A 309 19.86 -29.40 1.90
N ARG A 310 20.29 -29.25 0.66
CA ARG A 310 21.52 -29.85 0.17
C ARG A 310 22.76 -29.31 0.91
N ALA A 311 22.79 -28.03 1.19
CA ALA A 311 23.86 -27.44 2.00
C ALA A 311 23.96 -28.07 3.39
N PHE A 312 22.83 -28.28 4.08
CA PHE A 312 22.84 -28.98 5.38
C PHE A 312 23.27 -30.46 5.29
N GLU A 313 22.89 -31.16 4.23
CA GLU A 313 23.35 -32.53 3.98
C GLU A 313 24.87 -32.57 3.86
N ILE A 314 25.47 -31.70 3.05
CA ILE A 314 26.92 -31.62 2.87
C ILE A 314 27.62 -31.21 4.16
N ILE A 315 27.07 -30.24 4.92
CA ILE A 315 27.61 -29.87 6.23
C ILE A 315 27.64 -31.11 7.19
N ASN A 316 26.58 -31.90 7.19
CA ASN A 316 26.50 -33.08 8.01
C ASN A 316 27.48 -34.20 7.55
N MET A 317 27.68 -34.36 6.25
CA MET A 317 28.68 -35.25 5.67
C MET A 317 30.10 -34.80 6.07
N ASN A 318 30.41 -33.51 5.91
CA ASN A 318 31.71 -32.95 6.29
C ASN A 318 32.01 -33.12 7.80
N ARG A 319 30.98 -32.98 8.65
CA ARG A 319 31.11 -33.24 10.10
C ARG A 319 31.42 -34.70 10.42
N ARG A 320 31.03 -35.65 9.56
CA ARG A 320 31.36 -37.07 9.68
C ARG A 320 32.68 -37.44 9.03
N GLY A 321 33.36 -36.46 8.41
CA GLY A 321 34.60 -36.66 7.67
C GLY A 321 34.41 -37.14 6.23
N GLU A 322 33.17 -37.20 5.77
CA GLU A 322 32.84 -37.59 4.38
C GLU A 322 32.85 -36.36 3.50
N LYS A 323 33.53 -36.43 2.36
CA LYS A 323 33.59 -35.34 1.38
C LYS A 323 32.90 -35.78 0.09
N PRO A 324 31.81 -35.11 -0.32
CA PRO A 324 31.14 -35.43 -1.58
C PRO A 324 32.00 -35.00 -2.78
N GLU A 325 31.86 -35.68 -3.91
CA GLU A 325 32.54 -35.33 -5.16
C GLU A 325 32.02 -34.01 -5.75
N SER A 326 30.74 -33.73 -5.55
CA SER A 326 30.08 -32.53 -6.13
C SER A 326 29.08 -31.94 -5.15
N LEU A 327 28.93 -30.60 -5.20
CA LEU A 327 27.90 -29.88 -4.43
C LEU A 327 26.50 -30.14 -4.97
N THR A 328 26.35 -30.27 -6.30
CA THR A 328 25.07 -30.60 -6.93
C THR A 328 24.80 -32.09 -6.79
N GLU A 329 23.57 -32.45 -6.41
CA GLU A 329 23.13 -33.83 -6.61
C GLU A 329 23.29 -34.15 -8.09
N SER A 330 23.78 -35.35 -8.40
CA SER A 330 23.69 -35.89 -9.76
C SER A 330 22.20 -36.08 -10.07
N VAL A 331 21.53 -34.99 -10.43
CA VAL A 331 20.23 -35.08 -11.06
C VAL A 331 20.47 -35.90 -12.31
N LYS A 332 19.93 -37.11 -12.37
CA LYS A 332 19.74 -37.80 -13.64
C LYS A 332 19.24 -36.74 -14.59
N LYS A 333 20.02 -36.43 -15.63
CA LYS A 333 19.65 -35.47 -16.65
C LYS A 333 18.26 -35.88 -17.13
N ASN A 334 17.23 -35.22 -16.59
CA ASN A 334 16.00 -35.10 -17.35
C ASN A 334 16.45 -34.41 -18.62
N GLU A 335 16.33 -35.10 -19.72
CA GLU A 335 16.57 -34.55 -21.04
C GLU A 335 15.94 -33.16 -21.10
N PRO A 336 16.66 -32.17 -21.68
CA PRO A 336 16.08 -30.84 -21.80
C PRO A 336 14.74 -31.03 -22.52
N GLN A 337 13.64 -30.81 -21.82
CA GLN A 337 12.35 -30.69 -22.46
C GLN A 337 12.56 -29.60 -23.53
N LYS A 338 12.53 -30.03 -24.81
CA LYS A 338 12.53 -29.12 -25.93
C LYS A 338 11.49 -28.05 -25.61
N PRO A 339 11.80 -26.75 -25.73
CA PRO A 339 10.82 -25.73 -25.54
C PRO A 339 9.60 -26.11 -26.37
N VAL A 340 8.50 -26.39 -25.68
CA VAL A 340 7.25 -26.70 -26.36
C VAL A 340 6.83 -25.42 -27.04
N ASP A 341 6.97 -25.40 -28.37
CA ASP A 341 6.51 -24.26 -29.15
C ASP A 341 4.97 -24.26 -29.07
N LEU A 342 4.44 -23.39 -28.22
CA LEU A 342 3.00 -23.24 -28.01
C LEU A 342 2.26 -22.84 -29.28
N VAL A 343 2.99 -22.32 -30.28
CA VAL A 343 2.44 -21.94 -31.60
C VAL A 343 2.17 -23.15 -32.48
N GLU A 344 2.94 -24.24 -32.36
CA GLU A 344 2.71 -25.48 -33.11
C GLU A 344 1.55 -26.32 -32.55
N GLN A 345 1.13 -26.13 -31.31
CA GLN A 345 0.03 -26.91 -30.69
C GLN A 345 -1.35 -26.27 -30.85
N GLU A 346 -1.45 -25.00 -31.19
CA GLU A 346 -2.72 -24.36 -31.46
C GLU A 346 -2.98 -24.27 -32.97
N SER A 347 -3.81 -25.16 -33.46
CA SER A 347 -4.37 -25.06 -34.81
C SER A 347 -5.23 -23.79 -34.91
N LEU A 348 -4.88 -22.89 -35.82
CA LEU A 348 -5.66 -21.70 -36.15
C LEU A 348 -7.09 -22.00 -36.60
N THR A 349 -7.39 -23.28 -36.93
CA THR A 349 -8.71 -23.77 -37.35
C THR A 349 -9.57 -24.33 -36.21
N ARG A 350 -9.17 -24.15 -34.96
CA ARG A 350 -9.89 -24.65 -33.78
C ARG A 350 -11.34 -24.11 -33.68
N PHE A 351 -11.56 -22.93 -34.22
CA PHE A 351 -12.89 -22.27 -34.20
C PHE A 351 -13.72 -22.45 -35.50
N ASP A 352 -13.17 -23.10 -36.51
CA ASP A 352 -13.86 -23.29 -37.81
C ASP A 352 -14.71 -24.58 -37.89
N LYS A 353 -14.74 -25.36 -36.82
CA LYS A 353 -15.66 -26.51 -36.74
C LYS A 353 -16.95 -26.11 -36.04
N ARG A 354 -17.92 -25.69 -36.84
CA ARG A 354 -19.36 -25.80 -36.54
C ARG A 354 -19.93 -27.00 -37.28
#